data_4490a41f1efe5206d009f4a84f05d217
#
_entry.id   4490a41f1efe5206d009f4a84f05d217
#
_cell.length_a   1.000
_cell.length_b   1.000
_cell.length_c   1.000
_cell.angle_alpha   90.00
_cell.angle_beta   90.00
_cell.angle_gamma   90.00
#
_symmetry.space_group_name_H-M   'P 1'
#
loop_
_entity.id
_entity.type
_entity.pdbx_description
1 polymer ?
#
loop_
_entity_poly.entity_id
_entity_poly.type
_entity_poly.pdbx_seq_one_letter_code
_entity_poly.pdbx_strand_id
1 'polypeptide(L)'
;STGKLIALRFPDGEGKDANLRVDTGVATGDEVTPFYDPMIAKVIAHGRNREQALDRLANALDATIVVGPRSNAGFLAALCRAPQFREGCFDTGFIDAHLDDLGASPQGMDKAAAALGARELLTRERARISDQIERDADAARSAHTSPWDADDGFQLSGPRRQVVPILADGERATAQVVQEKSATAVTIDGIAAAADAVAVATSDAVYVLRRGRQTRVAFRDLSLDEGSDGAGGGLVRAPMHGKVLSVLVEEGAAVTRGQRLAIIEAMKMEHTLTAPLDGTVAEIAVAKDDQVAEGAKVMMIVAAQSAV
;
A
#
# COMPACT_ATOMS: atom_id res chain seq x y z
N SER A 1 -9.39 1.80 -7.09
CA SER A 1 -8.54 0.67 -7.47
C SER A 1 -9.34 -0.64 -7.39
N THR A 2 -8.88 -1.66 -8.09
CA THR A 2 -9.50 -2.98 -8.16
C THR A 2 -8.62 -4.00 -7.45
N GLY A 3 -9.15 -5.18 -7.14
CA GLY A 3 -8.39 -6.26 -6.51
C GLY A 3 -9.18 -7.00 -5.43
N LYS A 4 -8.53 -7.99 -4.81
CA LYS A 4 -9.12 -8.83 -3.78
C LYS A 4 -9.21 -8.09 -2.44
N LEU A 5 -10.37 -8.10 -1.81
CA LEU A 5 -10.58 -7.61 -0.45
C LEU A 5 -9.98 -8.60 0.57
N ILE A 6 -8.79 -8.30 1.04
CA ILE A 6 -8.06 -9.14 2.01
C ILE A 6 -8.73 -9.04 3.38
N ALA A 7 -9.14 -7.83 3.76
CA ALA A 7 -9.96 -7.59 4.94
C ALA A 7 -10.92 -6.43 4.69
N LEU A 8 -12.16 -6.61 5.13
CA LEU A 8 -13.20 -5.58 5.11
C LEU A 8 -13.90 -5.60 6.46
N ARG A 9 -13.87 -4.48 7.17
CA ARG A 9 -14.58 -4.32 8.44
C ARG A 9 -15.08 -2.90 8.56
N PHE A 10 -16.34 -2.76 8.91
CA PHE A 10 -16.98 -1.49 9.22
C PHE A 10 -17.18 -1.36 10.73
N PRO A 11 -17.13 -0.14 11.30
CA PRO A 11 -17.53 0.08 12.67
C PRO A 11 -19.02 -0.25 12.81
N ASP A 12 -19.39 -0.94 13.89
CA ASP A 12 -20.76 -1.30 14.25
C ASP A 12 -21.58 -2.04 13.17
N GLY A 13 -20.92 -2.90 12.38
CA GLY A 13 -21.53 -3.67 11.28
C GLY A 13 -22.70 -4.61 11.68
N GLU A 14 -23.06 -4.68 12.95
CA GLU A 14 -24.16 -5.50 13.47
C GLU A 14 -25.24 -4.69 14.22
N GLY A 15 -25.46 -3.41 13.85
CA GLY A 15 -26.63 -2.66 14.31
C GLY A 15 -26.58 -2.12 15.75
N LYS A 16 -25.39 -1.97 16.34
CA LYS A 16 -25.23 -1.42 17.70
C LYS A 16 -25.40 0.09 17.78
N ASP A 17 -25.10 0.83 16.72
CA ASP A 17 -25.40 2.27 16.62
C ASP A 17 -26.57 2.49 15.64
N ALA A 18 -27.76 2.77 16.19
CA ALA A 18 -28.96 3.08 15.39
C ALA A 18 -28.78 4.33 14.47
N ASN A 19 -27.69 5.07 14.63
CA ASN A 19 -27.38 6.27 13.86
C ASN A 19 -26.33 6.05 12.77
N LEU A 20 -25.81 4.82 12.61
CA LEU A 20 -24.89 4.44 11.55
C LEU A 20 -25.46 3.25 10.77
N ARG A 21 -25.52 3.39 9.45
CA ARG A 21 -25.92 2.32 8.54
C ARG A 21 -24.88 2.15 7.46
N VAL A 22 -24.53 0.91 7.18
CA VAL A 22 -23.59 0.56 6.10
C VAL A 22 -24.32 -0.39 5.14
N ASP A 23 -24.43 0.05 3.89
CA ASP A 23 -24.94 -0.77 2.80
C ASP A 23 -23.73 -1.24 1.97
N THR A 24 -23.46 -2.53 1.98
CA THR A 24 -22.36 -3.14 1.22
C THR A 24 -22.85 -4.35 0.45
N GLY A 25 -22.28 -4.55 -0.75
CA GLY A 25 -22.54 -5.72 -1.58
C GLY A 25 -21.34 -6.68 -1.63
N VAL A 26 -20.27 -6.39 -0.88
CA VAL A 26 -19.03 -7.17 -0.87
C VAL A 26 -18.61 -7.52 0.54
N ALA A 27 -17.84 -8.59 0.69
CA ALA A 27 -17.30 -9.09 1.94
C ALA A 27 -15.79 -9.34 1.84
N THR A 28 -15.15 -9.64 2.98
CA THR A 28 -13.76 -10.12 3.00
C THR A 28 -13.63 -11.38 2.14
N GLY A 29 -12.66 -11.38 1.23
CA GLY A 29 -12.40 -12.46 0.28
C GLY A 29 -12.94 -12.22 -1.11
N ASP A 30 -13.92 -11.32 -1.28
CA ASP A 30 -14.46 -10.92 -2.57
C ASP A 30 -13.45 -10.11 -3.39
N GLU A 31 -13.72 -9.97 -4.68
CA GLU A 31 -12.90 -9.20 -5.60
C GLU A 31 -13.66 -7.99 -6.14
N VAL A 32 -13.05 -6.81 -6.01
CA VAL A 32 -13.53 -5.59 -6.66
C VAL A 32 -13.01 -5.58 -8.09
N THR A 33 -13.89 -5.78 -9.06
CA THR A 33 -13.53 -5.89 -10.48
C THR A 33 -13.70 -4.56 -11.21
N PRO A 34 -13.01 -4.37 -12.35
CA PRO A 34 -13.15 -3.15 -13.17
C PRO A 34 -14.43 -3.12 -14.02
N PHE A 35 -15.23 -4.20 -14.01
CA PHE A 35 -16.41 -4.35 -14.88
C PHE A 35 -17.65 -3.64 -14.35
N TYR A 36 -17.68 -3.32 -13.05
CA TYR A 36 -18.73 -2.57 -12.36
C TYR A 36 -18.14 -1.36 -11.65
N ASP A 37 -19.01 -0.49 -11.13
CA ASP A 37 -18.59 0.63 -10.30
C ASP A 37 -17.74 0.11 -9.12
N PRO A 38 -16.54 0.67 -8.88
CA PRO A 38 -15.66 0.22 -7.80
C PRO A 38 -16.15 0.71 -6.43
N MET A 39 -17.44 0.59 -6.17
CA MET A 39 -18.08 0.98 -4.92
C MET A 39 -18.06 -0.20 -3.94
N ILE A 40 -17.30 -0.06 -2.84
CA ILE A 40 -17.20 -1.07 -1.79
C ILE A 40 -18.43 -1.01 -0.87
N ALA A 41 -18.78 0.18 -0.42
CA ALA A 41 -19.91 0.37 0.49
C ALA A 41 -20.42 1.81 0.45
N LYS A 42 -21.65 1.99 0.96
CA LYS A 42 -22.24 3.29 1.27
C LYS A 42 -22.40 3.41 2.78
N VAL A 43 -21.71 4.35 3.38
CA VAL A 43 -21.76 4.63 4.82
C VAL A 43 -22.70 5.80 5.04
N ILE A 44 -23.71 5.62 5.87
CA ILE A 44 -24.79 6.59 6.16
C ILE A 44 -24.77 6.87 7.66
N ALA A 45 -24.61 8.14 8.03
CA ALA A 45 -24.66 8.57 9.43
C ALA A 45 -25.82 9.54 9.65
N HIS A 46 -26.54 9.35 10.76
CA HIS A 46 -27.59 10.24 11.22
C HIS A 46 -27.11 11.06 12.42
N GLY A 47 -27.50 12.32 12.51
CA GLY A 47 -27.22 13.21 13.64
C GLY A 47 -28.40 14.16 13.89
N ARG A 48 -28.47 14.72 15.10
CA ARG A 48 -29.49 15.74 15.43
C ARG A 48 -29.31 17.02 14.60
N ASN A 49 -28.10 17.26 14.13
CA ASN A 49 -27.73 18.35 13.26
C ASN A 49 -26.62 17.91 12.32
N ARG A 50 -26.26 18.76 11.35
CA ARG A 50 -25.23 18.51 10.35
C ARG A 50 -23.87 18.19 10.99
N GLU A 51 -23.47 18.95 11.99
CA GLU A 51 -22.20 18.82 12.68
C GLU A 51 -22.04 17.41 13.30
N GLN A 52 -23.04 16.96 14.06
CA GLN A 52 -23.04 15.63 14.68
C GLN A 52 -23.05 14.51 13.64
N ALA A 53 -23.78 14.67 12.53
CA ALA A 53 -23.79 13.69 11.45
C ALA A 53 -22.41 13.58 10.78
N LEU A 54 -21.75 14.71 10.51
CA LEU A 54 -20.40 14.72 9.92
C LEU A 54 -19.35 14.14 10.87
N ASP A 55 -19.42 14.42 12.17
CA ASP A 55 -18.50 13.84 13.16
C ASP A 55 -18.64 12.31 13.22
N ARG A 56 -19.87 11.79 13.23
CA ARG A 56 -20.11 10.35 13.18
C ARG A 56 -19.62 9.72 11.91
N LEU A 57 -19.88 10.35 10.77
CA LEU A 57 -19.44 9.85 9.47
C LEU A 57 -17.90 9.83 9.39
N ALA A 58 -17.23 10.89 9.82
CA ALA A 58 -15.77 10.97 9.83
C ALA A 58 -15.15 9.88 10.72
N ASN A 59 -15.71 9.68 11.93
CA ASN A 59 -15.25 8.64 12.84
C ASN A 59 -15.48 7.23 12.29
N ALA A 60 -16.63 7.01 11.65
CA ALA A 60 -16.93 5.74 11.00
C ALA A 60 -15.98 5.43 9.85
N LEU A 61 -15.66 6.43 9.02
CA LEU A 61 -14.70 6.29 7.92
C LEU A 61 -13.27 6.00 8.43
N ASP A 62 -12.84 6.67 9.51
CA ASP A 62 -11.54 6.41 10.14
C ASP A 62 -11.43 5.01 10.73
N ALA A 63 -12.54 4.49 11.28
CA ALA A 63 -12.60 3.16 11.86
C ALA A 63 -12.84 2.04 10.81
N THR A 64 -13.14 2.41 9.57
CA THR A 64 -13.34 1.45 8.48
C THR A 64 -12.00 0.82 8.07
N ILE A 65 -11.97 -0.50 8.00
CA ILE A 65 -10.82 -1.28 7.57
C ILE A 65 -11.10 -1.82 6.18
N VAL A 66 -10.34 -1.35 5.18
CA VAL A 66 -10.31 -1.90 3.82
C VAL A 66 -8.87 -2.25 3.49
N VAL A 67 -8.59 -3.54 3.29
CA VAL A 67 -7.25 -4.04 2.93
C VAL A 67 -7.32 -4.72 1.57
N GLY A 68 -6.42 -4.33 0.68
CA GLY A 68 -6.31 -4.76 -0.70
C GLY A 68 -6.48 -3.57 -1.64
N PRO A 69 -7.67 -3.33 -2.21
CA PRO A 69 -7.90 -2.13 -3.01
C PRO A 69 -7.71 -0.85 -2.20
N ARG A 70 -7.16 0.18 -2.84
CA ARG A 70 -7.10 1.51 -2.22
C ARG A 70 -8.50 2.09 -2.16
N SER A 71 -8.91 2.54 -0.98
CA SER A 71 -10.21 3.21 -0.74
C SER A 71 -10.03 4.72 -0.62
N ASN A 72 -11.12 5.45 -0.79
CA ASN A 72 -11.18 6.90 -0.59
C ASN A 72 -11.68 7.28 0.83
N ALA A 73 -11.69 6.35 1.79
CA ALA A 73 -12.20 6.58 3.14
C ALA A 73 -11.50 7.76 3.84
N GLY A 74 -10.16 7.86 3.72
CA GLY A 74 -9.40 8.97 4.29
C GLY A 74 -9.76 10.32 3.68
N PHE A 75 -9.93 10.38 2.36
CA PHE A 75 -10.39 11.58 1.65
C PHE A 75 -11.79 12.00 2.13
N LEU A 76 -12.72 11.07 2.22
CA LEU A 76 -14.08 11.33 2.68
C LEU A 76 -14.11 11.79 4.15
N ALA A 77 -13.26 11.21 5.01
CA ALA A 77 -13.12 11.65 6.40
C ALA A 77 -12.56 13.08 6.50
N ALA A 78 -11.57 13.44 5.66
CA ALA A 78 -11.04 14.79 5.58
C ALA A 78 -12.10 15.78 5.08
N LEU A 79 -12.88 15.40 4.08
CA LEU A 79 -14.01 16.20 3.57
C LEU A 79 -15.04 16.49 4.67
N CYS A 80 -15.41 15.49 5.48
CA CYS A 80 -16.34 15.66 6.61
C CYS A 80 -15.81 16.64 7.69
N ARG A 81 -14.50 16.83 7.74
CA ARG A 81 -13.82 17.73 8.69
C ARG A 81 -13.54 19.12 8.12
N ALA A 82 -13.61 19.30 6.80
CA ALA A 82 -13.32 20.58 6.15
C ALA A 82 -14.29 21.68 6.61
N PRO A 83 -13.81 22.83 7.11
CA PRO A 83 -14.66 23.88 7.69
C PRO A 83 -15.77 24.34 6.76
N GLN A 84 -15.45 24.69 5.51
CA GLN A 84 -16.43 25.15 4.54
C GLN A 84 -17.49 24.09 4.24
N PHE A 85 -17.09 22.81 4.17
CA PHE A 85 -18.03 21.71 3.99
C PHE A 85 -18.97 21.55 5.20
N ARG A 86 -18.46 21.75 6.41
CA ARG A 86 -19.24 21.71 7.65
C ARG A 86 -20.25 22.86 7.74
N GLU A 87 -19.85 24.04 7.34
CA GLU A 87 -20.69 25.26 7.31
C GLU A 87 -21.74 25.24 6.19
N GLY A 88 -21.60 24.32 5.21
CA GLY A 88 -22.48 24.27 4.04
C GLY A 88 -22.08 25.27 2.94
N CYS A 89 -20.91 25.89 3.06
CA CYS A 89 -20.35 26.89 2.12
C CYS A 89 -19.51 26.18 1.04
N PHE A 90 -20.15 25.39 0.17
CA PHE A 90 -19.46 24.67 -0.91
C PHE A 90 -20.34 24.63 -2.17
N ASP A 91 -19.69 24.51 -3.30
CA ASP A 91 -20.28 24.30 -4.62
C ASP A 91 -19.67 23.05 -5.30
N THR A 92 -19.99 22.83 -6.57
CA THR A 92 -19.48 21.69 -7.34
C THR A 92 -17.98 21.76 -7.61
N GLY A 93 -17.33 22.93 -7.51
CA GLY A 93 -15.89 23.13 -7.67
C GLY A 93 -15.11 22.99 -6.36
N PHE A 94 -15.79 22.81 -5.22
CA PHE A 94 -15.15 22.78 -3.91
C PHE A 94 -14.04 21.73 -3.81
N ILE A 95 -14.29 20.52 -4.29
CA ILE A 95 -13.33 19.40 -4.23
C ILE A 95 -12.08 19.75 -5.04
N ASP A 96 -12.26 20.24 -6.28
CA ASP A 96 -11.14 20.56 -7.18
C ASP A 96 -10.27 21.71 -6.62
N ALA A 97 -10.87 22.63 -5.89
CA ALA A 97 -10.15 23.73 -5.25
C ALA A 97 -9.37 23.34 -3.99
N HIS A 98 -9.70 22.19 -3.36
CA HIS A 98 -9.16 21.77 -2.05
C HIS A 98 -8.53 20.36 -2.08
N LEU A 99 -8.13 19.84 -3.25
CA LEU A 99 -7.60 18.49 -3.41
C LEU A 99 -6.43 18.18 -2.46
N ASP A 100 -5.50 19.15 -2.30
CA ASP A 100 -4.34 19.01 -1.44
C ASP A 100 -4.73 18.93 0.04
N ASP A 101 -5.61 19.82 0.48
CA ASP A 101 -6.09 19.88 1.87
C ASP A 101 -6.91 18.63 2.23
N LEU A 102 -7.62 18.06 1.27
CA LEU A 102 -8.39 16.83 1.41
C LEU A 102 -7.53 15.56 1.30
N GLY A 103 -6.23 15.70 1.03
CA GLY A 103 -5.30 14.58 0.92
C GLY A 103 -5.50 13.73 -0.33
N ALA A 104 -6.06 14.30 -1.40
CA ALA A 104 -6.22 13.64 -2.70
C ALA A 104 -4.91 13.61 -3.50
N SER A 105 -4.01 14.56 -3.26
CA SER A 105 -2.68 14.58 -3.87
C SER A 105 -1.81 13.44 -3.34
N PRO A 106 -0.88 12.92 -4.16
CA PRO A 106 0.06 11.90 -3.72
C PRO A 106 0.84 12.38 -2.49
N GLN A 107 0.58 11.79 -1.36
CA GLN A 107 1.33 12.06 -0.14
C GLN A 107 2.52 11.09 -0.07
N GLY A 108 3.65 11.57 0.38
CA GLY A 108 4.82 10.75 0.65
C GLY A 108 4.52 9.61 1.65
N MET A 109 5.51 8.77 1.89
CA MET A 109 5.42 7.65 2.81
C MET A 109 4.99 8.08 4.21
N ASP A 110 3.96 7.44 4.78
CA ASP A 110 3.65 7.55 6.22
C ASP A 110 4.68 6.74 7.02
N LYS A 111 5.75 7.41 7.47
CA LYS A 111 6.86 6.78 8.20
C LYS A 111 6.42 6.14 9.51
N ALA A 112 5.41 6.70 10.20
CA ALA A 112 4.91 6.12 11.44
C ALA A 112 4.11 4.83 11.17
N ALA A 113 3.30 4.79 10.12
CA ALA A 113 2.62 3.58 9.66
C ALA A 113 3.64 2.54 9.16
N ALA A 114 4.64 2.95 8.39
CA ALA A 114 5.69 2.07 7.90
C ALA A 114 6.53 1.48 9.06
N ALA A 115 6.83 2.25 10.11
CA ALA A 115 7.53 1.76 11.31
C ALA A 115 6.68 0.72 12.07
N LEU A 116 5.36 0.94 12.19
CA LEU A 116 4.45 -0.06 12.77
C LEU A 116 4.42 -1.34 11.94
N GLY A 117 4.28 -1.22 10.62
CA GLY A 117 4.30 -2.37 9.71
C GLY A 117 5.61 -3.17 9.79
N ALA A 118 6.75 -2.49 9.86
CA ALA A 118 8.05 -3.13 10.04
C ALA A 118 8.15 -3.87 11.38
N ARG A 119 7.62 -3.29 12.46
CA ARG A 119 7.57 -3.95 13.78
C ARG A 119 6.75 -5.24 13.73
N GLU A 120 5.58 -5.20 13.12
CA GLU A 120 4.70 -6.36 12.99
C GLU A 120 5.30 -7.45 12.08
N LEU A 121 5.95 -7.07 10.98
CA LEU A 121 6.70 -8.01 10.12
C LEU A 121 7.79 -8.74 10.90
N LEU A 122 8.60 -8.01 11.68
CA LEU A 122 9.66 -8.57 12.50
C LEU A 122 9.13 -9.51 13.59
N THR A 123 8.04 -9.12 14.23
CA THR A 123 7.40 -9.94 15.27
C THR A 123 6.93 -11.28 14.70
N ARG A 124 6.31 -11.25 13.52
CA ARG A 124 5.86 -12.47 12.84
C ARG A 124 7.00 -13.35 12.36
N GLU A 125 8.04 -12.74 11.80
CA GLU A 125 9.19 -13.50 11.32
C GLU A 125 9.91 -14.21 12.49
N ARG A 126 10.02 -13.54 13.64
CA ARG A 126 10.53 -14.18 14.87
C ARG A 126 9.67 -15.34 15.32
N ALA A 127 8.34 -15.15 15.37
CA ALA A 127 7.43 -16.25 15.72
C ALA A 127 7.57 -17.42 14.75
N ARG A 128 7.67 -17.16 13.44
CA ARG A 128 7.88 -18.20 12.42
C ARG A 128 9.19 -18.98 12.62
N ILE A 129 10.27 -18.26 12.94
CA ILE A 129 11.57 -18.87 13.22
C ILE A 129 11.50 -19.71 14.50
N SER A 130 10.90 -19.21 15.58
CA SER A 130 10.73 -19.95 16.82
C SER A 130 9.93 -21.24 16.61
N ASP A 131 8.80 -21.16 15.90
CA ASP A 131 7.97 -22.32 15.56
C ASP A 131 8.73 -23.36 14.70
N GLN A 132 9.65 -22.89 13.85
CA GLN A 132 10.49 -23.79 13.05
C GLN A 132 11.53 -24.48 13.92
N ILE A 133 12.21 -23.74 14.80
CA ILE A 133 13.19 -24.29 15.74
C ILE A 133 12.56 -25.34 16.66
N GLU A 134 11.36 -25.08 17.19
CA GLU A 134 10.63 -26.03 18.01
C GLU A 134 10.29 -27.31 17.24
N ARG A 135 9.80 -27.20 16.03
CA ARG A 135 9.50 -28.37 15.17
C ARG A 135 10.74 -29.19 14.84
N ASP A 136 11.86 -28.53 14.57
CA ASP A 136 13.13 -29.22 14.27
C ASP A 136 13.71 -29.86 15.52
N ALA A 137 13.57 -29.25 16.69
CA ALA A 137 13.96 -29.81 17.98
C ALA A 137 13.14 -31.08 18.34
N ASP A 138 11.83 -31.05 18.13
CA ASP A 138 10.95 -32.21 18.34
C ASP A 138 11.30 -33.36 17.37
N ALA A 139 11.64 -33.04 16.12
CA ALA A 139 12.05 -34.03 15.12
C ALA A 139 13.41 -34.67 15.46
N ALA A 140 14.33 -33.89 16.04
CA ALA A 140 15.69 -34.38 16.37
C ALA A 140 15.79 -35.19 17.68
N ARG A 141 14.73 -35.26 18.50
CA ARG A 141 14.74 -35.91 19.84
C ARG A 141 15.86 -35.48 20.77
N SER A 142 16.45 -34.34 20.57
CA SER A 142 17.62 -33.85 21.30
C SER A 142 17.44 -32.34 21.56
N ALA A 143 16.57 -32.02 22.50
CA ALA A 143 16.38 -30.63 22.94
C ALA A 143 17.48 -30.23 23.92
N HIS A 144 18.68 -30.00 23.43
CA HIS A 144 19.63 -29.11 24.12
C HIS A 144 19.44 -27.70 23.55
N THR A 145 18.64 -26.90 24.24
CA THR A 145 18.61 -25.45 23.98
C THR A 145 20.00 -24.88 24.32
N SER A 146 20.70 -24.46 23.29
CA SER A 146 21.95 -23.73 23.46
C SER A 146 21.65 -22.32 23.96
N PRO A 147 22.50 -21.73 24.84
CA PRO A 147 22.40 -20.32 25.19
C PRO A 147 22.43 -19.38 23.95
N TRP A 148 22.93 -19.87 22.82
CA TRP A 148 22.98 -19.14 21.54
C TRP A 148 21.63 -19.12 20.79
N ASP A 149 20.68 -19.94 21.20
CA ASP A 149 19.33 -19.97 20.63
C ASP A 149 18.40 -18.94 21.29
N ALA A 150 18.88 -18.25 22.35
CA ALA A 150 18.11 -17.23 23.06
C ALA A 150 17.92 -15.97 22.19
N ASP A 151 16.68 -15.62 21.87
CA ASP A 151 16.31 -14.36 21.18
C ASP A 151 15.99 -13.25 22.21
N ASP A 152 16.88 -13.07 23.20
CA ASP A 152 16.75 -12.07 24.26
C ASP A 152 17.39 -10.71 23.90
N GLY A 153 17.98 -10.62 22.69
CA GLY A 153 18.69 -9.42 22.21
C GLY A 153 19.96 -9.12 22.99
N PHE A 154 20.53 -10.11 23.69
CA PHE A 154 21.74 -9.94 24.50
C PHE A 154 22.90 -9.38 23.68
N GLN A 155 23.54 -8.35 24.22
CA GLN A 155 24.79 -7.77 23.73
C GLN A 155 25.66 -7.37 24.92
N LEU A 156 26.99 -7.49 24.77
CA LEU A 156 27.95 -7.14 25.85
C LEU A 156 27.91 -5.64 26.20
N SER A 157 27.47 -4.78 25.28
CA SER A 157 27.37 -3.34 25.54
C SER A 157 26.13 -2.75 24.87
N GLY A 158 25.18 -2.30 25.69
CA GLY A 158 24.00 -1.56 25.26
C GLY A 158 22.93 -2.40 24.52
N PRO A 159 21.87 -1.75 24.01
CA PRO A 159 20.82 -2.42 23.27
C PRO A 159 21.28 -2.89 21.88
N ARG A 160 20.74 -4.03 21.44
CA ARG A 160 20.99 -4.52 20.08
C ARG A 160 20.35 -3.59 19.06
N ARG A 161 21.16 -3.08 18.14
CA ARG A 161 20.72 -2.22 17.05
C ARG A 161 20.84 -2.96 15.72
N GLN A 162 19.79 -2.93 14.94
CA GLN A 162 19.71 -3.55 13.62
C GLN A 162 19.10 -2.57 12.62
N VAL A 163 19.45 -2.75 11.37
CA VAL A 163 18.89 -1.99 10.25
C VAL A 163 18.23 -2.98 9.30
N VAL A 164 16.95 -2.77 9.04
CA VAL A 164 16.14 -3.68 8.21
C VAL A 164 15.61 -2.92 7.00
N PRO A 165 16.01 -3.32 5.78
CA PRO A 165 15.48 -2.74 4.56
C PRO A 165 14.04 -3.22 4.33
N ILE A 166 13.14 -2.28 4.07
CA ILE A 166 11.73 -2.54 3.80
C ILE A 166 11.25 -1.79 2.56
N LEU A 167 10.10 -2.19 2.07
CA LEU A 167 9.30 -1.47 1.08
C LEU A 167 8.02 -0.99 1.75
N ALA A 168 7.74 0.30 1.68
CA ALA A 168 6.47 0.88 2.13
C ALA A 168 5.77 1.51 0.93
N ASP A 169 4.61 0.99 0.53
CA ASP A 169 3.88 1.37 -0.69
C ASP A 169 4.75 1.32 -1.97
N GLY A 170 5.77 0.44 -2.01
CA GLY A 170 6.73 0.32 -3.10
C GLY A 170 7.94 1.26 -3.00
N GLU A 171 7.95 2.22 -2.09
CA GLU A 171 9.10 3.07 -1.79
C GLU A 171 10.09 2.36 -0.87
N ARG A 172 11.37 2.52 -1.13
CA ARG A 172 12.47 1.97 -0.32
C ARG A 172 12.57 2.75 0.99
N ALA A 173 12.59 2.05 2.10
CA ALA A 173 12.82 2.62 3.43
C ALA A 173 13.73 1.73 4.27
N THR A 174 14.26 2.31 5.33
CA THR A 174 15.14 1.63 6.27
C THR A 174 14.57 1.73 7.67
N ALA A 175 14.17 0.60 8.23
CA ALA A 175 13.72 0.51 9.60
C ALA A 175 14.91 0.34 10.55
N GLN A 176 15.05 1.24 11.52
CA GLN A 176 16.01 1.11 12.62
C GLN A 176 15.32 0.39 13.77
N VAL A 177 15.87 -0.74 14.16
CA VAL A 177 15.35 -1.62 15.20
C VAL A 177 16.28 -1.56 16.41
N VAL A 178 15.73 -1.21 17.55
CA VAL A 178 16.45 -1.23 18.83
C VAL A 178 15.78 -2.25 19.73
N GLN A 179 16.52 -3.28 20.11
CA GLN A 179 16.02 -4.35 20.96
C GLN A 179 16.65 -4.25 22.35
N GLU A 180 15.81 -4.16 23.36
CA GLU A 180 16.18 -4.16 24.78
C GLU A 180 15.38 -5.26 25.48
N LYS A 181 16.06 -6.32 25.92
CA LYS A 181 15.45 -7.47 26.65
C LYS A 181 14.09 -7.91 26.07
N SER A 182 13.00 -7.31 26.55
CA SER A 182 11.62 -7.64 26.13
C SER A 182 10.96 -6.58 25.23
N ALA A 183 11.62 -5.46 24.96
CA ALA A 183 11.06 -4.37 24.17
C ALA A 183 11.78 -4.21 22.82
N THR A 184 11.00 -4.12 21.75
CA THR A 184 11.51 -3.82 20.40
C THR A 184 10.94 -2.48 19.96
N ALA A 185 11.80 -1.48 19.86
CA ALA A 185 11.46 -0.19 19.28
C ALA A 185 11.85 -0.18 17.78
N VAL A 186 10.95 0.29 16.93
CA VAL A 186 11.20 0.43 15.49
C VAL A 186 10.93 1.88 15.11
N THR A 187 11.88 2.47 14.38
CA THR A 187 11.77 3.83 13.85
C THR A 187 12.17 3.87 12.38
N ILE A 188 11.60 4.82 11.64
CA ILE A 188 12.02 5.17 10.28
C ILE A 188 12.34 6.65 10.27
N ASP A 189 13.58 7.01 9.93
CA ASP A 189 14.10 8.39 10.01
C ASP A 189 13.81 9.05 11.36
N GLY A 190 13.95 8.29 12.47
CA GLY A 190 13.67 8.75 13.82
C GLY A 190 12.19 8.84 14.22
N ILE A 191 11.26 8.54 13.30
CA ILE A 191 9.82 8.54 13.59
C ILE A 191 9.42 7.16 14.11
N ALA A 192 8.81 7.12 15.29
CA ALA A 192 8.38 5.89 15.95
C ALA A 192 7.10 5.29 15.30
N ALA A 193 6.88 4.01 15.57
CA ALA A 193 5.68 3.29 15.15
C ALA A 193 4.40 3.98 15.63
N ALA A 194 3.40 4.08 14.75
CA ALA A 194 2.11 4.69 15.05
C ALA A 194 1.39 3.92 16.16
N ALA A 195 0.81 4.66 17.12
CA ALA A 195 -0.07 4.09 18.14
C ALA A 195 -1.56 4.16 17.76
N ASP A 196 -1.90 5.03 16.80
CA ASP A 196 -3.26 5.31 16.29
C ASP A 196 -3.56 4.58 14.98
N ALA A 197 -3.05 3.36 14.81
CA ALA A 197 -3.18 2.60 13.56
C ALA A 197 -3.51 1.13 13.82
N VAL A 198 -4.14 0.48 12.84
CA VAL A 198 -4.44 -0.96 12.84
C VAL A 198 -3.55 -1.66 11.84
N ALA A 199 -2.87 -2.72 12.26
CA ALA A 199 -2.07 -3.56 11.38
C ALA A 199 -2.84 -4.85 11.02
N VAL A 200 -2.87 -5.18 9.74
CA VAL A 200 -3.43 -6.42 9.21
C VAL A 200 -2.35 -7.16 8.46
N ALA A 201 -1.97 -8.31 8.97
CA ALA A 201 -0.89 -9.11 8.43
C ALA A 201 -1.40 -10.11 7.38
N THR A 202 -0.66 -10.24 6.27
CA THR A 202 -0.85 -11.27 5.23
C THR A 202 0.37 -12.18 5.16
N SER A 203 0.40 -13.13 4.22
CA SER A 203 1.56 -14.02 4.05
C SER A 203 2.85 -13.28 3.69
N ASP A 204 2.75 -12.19 2.93
CA ASP A 204 3.86 -11.51 2.27
C ASP A 204 4.07 -10.05 2.72
N ALA A 205 3.11 -9.47 3.43
CA ALA A 205 3.13 -8.07 3.82
C ALA A 205 2.33 -7.80 5.10
N VAL A 206 2.50 -6.61 5.65
CA VAL A 206 1.62 -6.03 6.66
C VAL A 206 0.99 -4.76 6.07
N TYR A 207 -0.32 -4.69 6.16
CA TYR A 207 -1.09 -3.51 5.80
C TYR A 207 -1.40 -2.72 7.06
N VAL A 208 -0.96 -1.47 7.09
CA VAL A 208 -1.23 -0.56 8.21
C VAL A 208 -2.27 0.45 7.76
N LEU A 209 -3.38 0.48 8.50
CA LEU A 209 -4.47 1.43 8.27
C LEU A 209 -4.40 2.51 9.35
N ARG A 210 -4.28 3.74 8.89
CA ARG A 210 -4.21 4.90 9.75
C ARG A 210 -4.98 6.05 9.12
N ARG A 211 -6.00 6.56 9.83
CA ARG A 211 -6.83 7.68 9.35
C ARG A 211 -7.40 7.45 7.94
N GLY A 212 -7.95 6.26 7.71
CA GLY A 212 -8.52 5.87 6.42
C GLY A 212 -7.51 5.66 5.28
N ARG A 213 -6.21 5.81 5.53
CA ARG A 213 -5.12 5.52 4.58
C ARG A 213 -4.53 4.15 4.86
N GLN A 214 -4.26 3.40 3.79
CA GLN A 214 -3.55 2.12 3.83
C GLN A 214 -2.09 2.32 3.43
N THR A 215 -1.17 1.74 4.21
CA THR A 215 0.25 1.61 3.88
C THR A 215 0.62 0.13 3.86
N ARG A 216 1.09 -0.38 2.72
CA ARG A 216 1.58 -1.75 2.59
C ARG A 216 3.07 -1.80 2.91
N VAL A 217 3.45 -2.61 3.90
CA VAL A 217 4.85 -2.79 4.31
C VAL A 217 5.27 -4.24 4.09
N ALA A 218 6.39 -4.44 3.40
CA ALA A 218 6.97 -5.75 3.14
C ALA A 218 8.48 -5.72 3.34
N PHE A 219 9.11 -6.88 3.57
CA PHE A 219 10.56 -6.96 3.50
C PHE A 219 11.02 -6.67 2.08
N ARG A 220 12.15 -5.96 1.97
CA ARG A 220 12.83 -5.80 0.69
C ARG A 220 13.63 -7.06 0.40
N ASP A 221 13.35 -7.71 -0.71
CA ASP A 221 14.16 -8.82 -1.18
C ASP A 221 15.41 -8.28 -1.88
N LEU A 222 16.54 -8.34 -1.18
CA LEU A 222 17.82 -7.86 -1.69
C LEU A 222 18.36 -8.72 -2.84
N SER A 223 17.95 -9.99 -2.91
CA SER A 223 18.40 -10.90 -3.98
C SER A 223 17.80 -10.55 -5.35
N LEU A 224 16.60 -9.96 -5.34
CA LEU A 224 15.94 -9.46 -6.56
C LEU A 224 16.46 -8.10 -7.01
N ASP A 225 17.04 -7.32 -6.09
CA ASP A 225 17.59 -5.99 -6.40
C ASP A 225 18.96 -6.02 -7.08
N GLU A 226 19.78 -7.04 -6.85
CA GLU A 226 21.10 -7.18 -7.53
C GLU A 226 20.95 -7.34 -9.05
N GLY A 227 19.76 -7.76 -9.52
CA GLY A 227 19.42 -7.79 -10.96
C GLY A 227 18.77 -6.50 -11.49
N SER A 228 18.31 -5.60 -10.62
CA SER A 228 17.54 -4.41 -11.02
C SER A 228 18.32 -3.09 -10.92
N ASP A 229 19.39 -3.02 -10.16
CA ASP A 229 20.26 -1.83 -10.10
C ASP A 229 21.13 -1.64 -11.37
N GLY A 230 21.17 -2.65 -12.27
CA GLY A 230 21.79 -2.55 -13.59
C GLY A 230 20.86 -2.17 -14.74
N ALA A 231 19.55 -2.19 -14.53
CA ALA A 231 18.54 -1.80 -15.52
C ALA A 231 17.76 -0.61 -14.98
N GLY A 232 18.38 0.56 -14.99
CA GLY A 232 17.78 1.80 -14.51
C GLY A 232 16.43 2.04 -15.13
N GLY A 233 15.40 2.23 -14.29
CA GLY A 233 14.18 3.03 -14.50
C GLY A 233 13.33 2.82 -15.75
N GLY A 234 13.69 1.96 -16.69
CA GLY A 234 13.04 1.82 -18.00
C GLY A 234 11.85 0.86 -18.07
N LEU A 235 11.46 0.24 -16.96
CA LEU A 235 10.31 -0.66 -16.95
C LEU A 235 8.99 0.12 -16.95
N VAL A 236 8.21 -0.02 -18.01
CA VAL A 236 6.89 0.56 -18.16
C VAL A 236 5.84 -0.46 -17.73
N ARG A 237 5.04 -0.10 -16.73
CA ARG A 237 3.98 -0.94 -16.17
C ARG A 237 2.60 -0.34 -16.44
N ALA A 238 1.59 -1.20 -16.49
CA ALA A 238 0.19 -0.76 -16.56
C ALA A 238 -0.21 -0.09 -15.23
N PRO A 239 -0.73 1.15 -15.24
CA PRO A 239 -1.12 1.86 -14.02
C PRO A 239 -2.42 1.34 -13.41
N MET A 240 -3.19 0.56 -14.16
CA MET A 240 -4.48 0.01 -13.77
C MET A 240 -4.83 -1.20 -14.63
N HIS A 241 -5.82 -1.96 -14.22
CA HIS A 241 -6.41 -3.01 -15.05
C HIS A 241 -7.08 -2.38 -16.29
N GLY A 242 -6.82 -2.92 -17.46
CA GLY A 242 -7.39 -2.39 -18.68
C GLY A 242 -7.08 -3.23 -19.90
N LYS A 243 -7.55 -2.77 -21.06
CA LYS A 243 -7.30 -3.36 -22.37
C LYS A 243 -6.34 -2.48 -23.16
N VAL A 244 -5.33 -3.08 -23.77
CA VAL A 244 -4.38 -2.37 -24.63
C VAL A 244 -5.09 -2.01 -25.95
N LEU A 245 -5.33 -0.72 -26.17
CA LEU A 245 -5.93 -0.25 -27.44
C LEU A 245 -4.93 -0.20 -28.57
N SER A 246 -3.72 0.27 -28.28
CA SER A 246 -2.65 0.35 -29.26
C SER A 246 -1.28 0.39 -28.62
N VAL A 247 -0.30 -0.20 -29.30
CA VAL A 247 1.13 -0.03 -29.04
C VAL A 247 1.66 0.87 -30.13
N LEU A 248 2.34 1.96 -29.78
CA LEU A 248 2.74 3.06 -30.67
C LEU A 248 4.21 3.00 -31.07
N VAL A 249 4.96 2.05 -30.54
CA VAL A 249 6.40 1.85 -30.77
C VAL A 249 6.69 0.40 -31.10
N GLU A 250 7.82 0.15 -31.74
CA GLU A 250 8.30 -1.21 -32.06
C GLU A 250 9.53 -1.56 -31.20
N GLU A 251 9.81 -2.85 -31.05
CA GLU A 251 11.05 -3.30 -30.41
C GLU A 251 12.26 -2.78 -31.21
N GLY A 252 13.26 -2.26 -30.48
CA GLY A 252 14.44 -1.63 -31.06
C GLY A 252 14.26 -0.14 -31.39
N ALA A 253 13.05 0.44 -31.26
CA ALA A 253 12.82 1.85 -31.52
C ALA A 253 13.50 2.73 -30.43
N ALA A 254 14.15 3.83 -30.88
CA ALA A 254 14.62 4.86 -29.98
C ALA A 254 13.46 5.72 -29.48
N VAL A 255 13.41 5.99 -28.19
CA VAL A 255 12.35 6.78 -27.54
C VAL A 255 12.94 7.84 -26.64
N THR A 256 12.24 8.96 -26.54
CA THR A 256 12.61 10.07 -25.64
C THR A 256 11.68 10.09 -24.43
N ARG A 257 12.18 10.58 -23.30
CA ARG A 257 11.39 10.73 -22.07
C ARG A 257 10.09 11.52 -22.34
N GLY A 258 8.96 10.96 -21.91
CA GLY A 258 7.63 11.54 -22.15
C GLY A 258 7.00 11.15 -23.50
N GLN A 259 7.72 10.46 -24.39
CA GLN A 259 7.17 9.96 -25.66
C GLN A 259 6.07 8.91 -25.38
N ARG A 260 4.99 8.96 -26.14
CA ARG A 260 3.87 8.01 -26.05
C ARG A 260 4.31 6.65 -26.51
N LEU A 261 4.02 5.62 -25.73
CA LEU A 261 4.43 4.23 -25.97
C LEU A 261 3.26 3.31 -26.29
N ALA A 262 2.20 3.41 -25.49
CA ALA A 262 0.99 2.61 -25.64
C ALA A 262 -0.22 3.35 -25.07
N ILE A 263 -1.42 2.92 -25.48
CA ILE A 263 -2.69 3.42 -24.95
C ILE A 263 -3.43 2.24 -24.35
N ILE A 264 -3.85 2.38 -23.09
CA ILE A 264 -4.66 1.41 -22.35
C ILE A 264 -6.02 2.03 -22.11
N GLU A 265 -7.10 1.31 -22.41
CA GLU A 265 -8.46 1.66 -22.04
C GLU A 265 -8.82 0.99 -20.72
N ALA A 266 -9.26 1.76 -19.76
CA ALA A 266 -9.82 1.29 -18.51
C ALA A 266 -11.04 2.13 -18.13
N MET A 267 -12.15 1.48 -17.77
CA MET A 267 -13.38 2.15 -17.32
C MET A 267 -13.87 3.24 -18.30
N LYS A 268 -13.78 3.00 -19.62
CA LYS A 268 -14.13 3.96 -20.70
C LYS A 268 -13.26 5.22 -20.75
N MET A 269 -12.10 5.19 -20.14
CA MET A 269 -11.08 6.25 -20.23
C MET A 269 -9.81 5.69 -20.86
N GLU A 270 -9.19 6.49 -21.72
CA GLU A 270 -7.94 6.15 -22.38
C GLU A 270 -6.77 6.70 -21.55
N HIS A 271 -5.85 5.83 -21.17
CA HIS A 271 -4.61 6.18 -20.51
C HIS A 271 -3.42 5.97 -21.43
N THR A 272 -2.69 7.05 -21.67
CA THR A 272 -1.46 6.99 -22.48
C THR A 272 -0.27 6.68 -21.57
N LEU A 273 0.43 5.59 -21.85
CA LEU A 273 1.73 5.28 -21.26
C LEU A 273 2.83 6.03 -21.96
N THR A 274 3.75 6.62 -21.18
CA THR A 274 4.88 7.41 -21.70
C THR A 274 6.22 6.83 -21.25
N ALA A 275 7.27 7.11 -22.01
CA ALA A 275 8.63 6.69 -21.68
C ALA A 275 9.15 7.40 -20.41
N PRO A 276 9.64 6.66 -19.40
CA PRO A 276 10.20 7.23 -18.18
C PRO A 276 11.59 7.85 -18.37
N LEU A 277 12.31 7.45 -19.43
CA LEU A 277 13.68 7.88 -19.74
C LEU A 277 13.95 7.84 -21.24
N ASP A 278 15.05 8.48 -21.66
CA ASP A 278 15.57 8.38 -23.04
C ASP A 278 16.28 7.04 -23.21
N GLY A 279 15.94 6.30 -24.28
CA GLY A 279 16.55 4.99 -24.49
C GLY A 279 16.01 4.26 -25.71
N THR A 280 16.18 2.95 -25.73
CA THR A 280 15.72 2.06 -26.78
C THR A 280 14.74 1.03 -26.20
N VAL A 281 13.63 0.78 -26.87
CA VAL A 281 12.66 -0.27 -26.48
C VAL A 281 13.32 -1.63 -26.65
N ALA A 282 13.57 -2.31 -25.54
CA ALA A 282 14.24 -3.61 -25.53
C ALA A 282 13.25 -4.77 -25.68
N GLU A 283 12.04 -4.62 -25.15
CA GLU A 283 11.03 -5.68 -25.14
C GLU A 283 9.62 -5.08 -25.02
N ILE A 284 8.68 -5.62 -25.76
CA ILE A 284 7.26 -5.32 -25.66
C ILE A 284 6.53 -6.59 -25.21
N ALA A 285 5.99 -6.58 -23.98
CA ALA A 285 5.38 -7.74 -23.34
C ALA A 285 3.88 -7.88 -23.60
N VAL A 286 3.27 -6.96 -24.35
CA VAL A 286 1.83 -6.91 -24.62
C VAL A 286 1.54 -6.61 -26.07
N ALA A 287 0.42 -7.16 -26.58
CA ALA A 287 -0.09 -6.86 -27.91
C ALA A 287 -1.36 -6.01 -27.85
N LYS A 288 -1.75 -5.48 -29.00
CA LYS A 288 -3.05 -4.83 -29.13
C LYS A 288 -4.16 -5.82 -28.76
N ASP A 289 -5.17 -5.32 -28.07
CA ASP A 289 -6.33 -6.05 -27.56
C ASP A 289 -6.07 -6.97 -26.35
N ASP A 290 -4.82 -7.07 -25.85
CA ASP A 290 -4.49 -7.80 -24.63
C ASP A 290 -5.12 -7.13 -23.39
N GLN A 291 -5.52 -7.97 -22.44
CA GLN A 291 -5.90 -7.51 -21.11
C GLN A 291 -4.69 -7.49 -20.17
N VAL A 292 -4.49 -6.36 -19.49
CA VAL A 292 -3.39 -6.18 -18.56
C VAL A 292 -3.91 -5.89 -17.15
N ALA A 293 -3.26 -6.49 -16.17
CA ALA A 293 -3.51 -6.19 -14.76
C ALA A 293 -2.72 -4.94 -14.33
N GLU A 294 -3.18 -4.27 -13.26
CA GLU A 294 -2.41 -3.20 -12.60
C GLU A 294 -1.02 -3.72 -12.21
N GLY A 295 0.03 -2.97 -12.54
CA GLY A 295 1.42 -3.35 -12.29
C GLY A 295 2.02 -4.33 -13.30
N ALA A 296 1.24 -4.87 -14.25
CA ALA A 296 1.76 -5.77 -15.29
C ALA A 296 2.83 -5.06 -16.13
N LYS A 297 3.88 -5.79 -16.48
CA LYS A 297 4.91 -5.33 -17.41
C LYS A 297 4.30 -5.11 -18.78
N VAL A 298 4.43 -3.89 -19.32
CA VAL A 298 3.99 -3.54 -20.66
C VAL A 298 5.16 -3.54 -21.62
N MET A 299 6.25 -2.86 -21.27
CA MET A 299 7.49 -2.86 -22.06
C MET A 299 8.71 -2.49 -21.20
N MET A 300 9.90 -2.76 -21.76
CA MET A 300 11.16 -2.43 -21.16
C MET A 300 11.94 -1.47 -22.07
N ILE A 301 12.44 -0.39 -21.51
CA ILE A 301 13.31 0.57 -22.17
C ILE A 301 14.71 0.47 -21.54
N VAL A 302 15.73 0.33 -22.36
CA VAL A 302 17.13 0.39 -21.93
C VAL A 302 17.64 1.79 -22.17
N ALA A 303 18.22 2.41 -21.14
CA ALA A 303 18.78 3.75 -21.25
C ALA A 303 19.82 3.82 -22.38
N ALA A 304 19.78 4.88 -23.17
CA ALA A 304 20.84 5.16 -24.14
C ALA A 304 22.15 5.31 -23.36
N GLN A 305 23.14 4.43 -23.62
CA GLN A 305 24.47 4.63 -23.09
C GLN A 305 25.01 5.94 -23.65
N SER A 306 25.22 6.93 -22.80
CA SER A 306 25.98 8.13 -23.17
C SER A 306 27.37 7.68 -23.58
N ALA A 307 27.66 7.73 -24.88
CA ALA A 307 29.01 7.59 -25.35
C ALA A 307 29.82 8.71 -24.73
N VAL A 308 30.79 8.36 -23.88
CA VAL A 308 31.86 9.23 -23.36
C VAL A 308 32.94 9.39 -24.45
#